data_23ed294023755c7ae34efd7d9e8c14b2
#
_entry.id   23ed294023755c7ae34efd7d9e8c14b2
#
_cell.length_a   1.000
_cell.length_b   1.000
_cell.length_c   1.000
_cell.angle_alpha   90.00
_cell.angle_beta   90.00
_cell.angle_gamma   90.00
#
_symmetry.space_group_name_H-M   'P 1'
#
loop_
_entity.id
_entity.type
_entity.pdbx_description
1 polymer ?
#
loop_
_entity_poly.entity_id
_entity_poly.type
_entity_poly.pdbx_seq_one_letter_code
_entity_poly.pdbx_strand_id
1 'polypeptide(L)'
;MKRRPEIAPALAIKKSAINGKGCFATVTLRARGKVGEFTGEKISNREAARRVARGGKVMICEVGDNWSIDASRSGNATAFINHSCAPNCFSRILHGHLLFFALREIHAGEELTLDYTPSQHPGLPCTCRAPNCRGVMK
;
A
#
# COMPACT_ATOMS: atom_id res chain seq x y z
N MET A 1 -32.35 -13.51 -6.52
CA MET A 1 -30.91 -13.69 -6.44
C MET A 1 -30.45 -13.54 -4.99
N LYS A 2 -29.88 -14.58 -4.43
CA LYS A 2 -29.44 -14.52 -3.05
C LYS A 2 -28.19 -13.65 -2.95
N ARG A 3 -28.25 -12.65 -2.09
CA ARG A 3 -27.09 -11.86 -1.72
C ARG A 3 -26.07 -12.76 -1.03
N ARG A 4 -24.82 -12.71 -1.46
CA ARG A 4 -23.75 -13.37 -0.72
C ARG A 4 -23.64 -12.71 0.66
N PRO A 5 -23.45 -13.49 1.73
CA PRO A 5 -23.20 -12.89 3.04
C PRO A 5 -21.95 -11.99 2.93
N GLU A 6 -22.02 -10.83 3.55
CA GLU A 6 -20.87 -9.95 3.62
C GLU A 6 -19.74 -10.66 4.36
N ILE A 7 -18.64 -10.87 3.63
CA ILE A 7 -17.42 -11.38 4.24
C ILE A 7 -16.72 -10.17 4.84
N ALA A 8 -16.34 -10.25 6.11
CA ALA A 8 -15.55 -9.22 6.76
C ALA A 8 -14.31 -8.92 5.92
N PRO A 9 -13.91 -7.64 5.78
CA PRO A 9 -12.71 -7.29 5.03
C PRO A 9 -11.50 -8.04 5.56
N ALA A 10 -10.68 -8.59 4.66
CA ALA A 10 -9.45 -9.28 5.04
C ALA A 10 -8.39 -8.33 5.57
N LEU A 11 -8.57 -7.01 5.36
CA LEU A 11 -7.62 -5.97 5.76
C LEU A 11 -8.33 -4.94 6.64
N ALA A 12 -7.60 -4.42 7.64
CA ALA A 12 -8.10 -3.37 8.54
C ALA A 12 -7.04 -2.29 8.72
N ILE A 13 -7.50 -1.06 8.97
CA ILE A 13 -6.63 0.08 9.27
C ILE A 13 -6.51 0.17 10.79
N LYS A 14 -5.27 0.15 11.29
CA LYS A 14 -4.98 0.27 12.71
C LYS A 14 -3.72 1.11 12.93
N LYS A 15 -3.49 1.56 14.16
CA LYS A 15 -2.26 2.24 14.54
C LYS A 15 -1.06 1.35 14.26
N SER A 16 -0.05 1.90 13.60
CA SER A 16 1.15 1.18 13.18
C SER A 16 2.33 1.52 14.09
N ALA A 17 3.17 0.51 14.38
CA ALA A 17 4.45 0.74 15.03
C ALA A 17 5.49 1.34 14.08
N ILE A 18 5.26 1.25 12.77
CA ILE A 18 6.17 1.79 11.75
C ILE A 18 5.95 3.28 11.56
N ASN A 19 4.71 3.67 11.24
CA ASN A 19 4.37 5.06 10.96
C ASN A 19 2.85 5.23 11.00
N GLY A 20 2.36 6.14 11.82
CA GLY A 20 0.96 6.52 11.89
C GLY A 20 0.00 5.35 11.90
N LYS A 21 -0.81 5.24 10.86
CA LYS A 21 -1.73 4.11 10.63
C LYS A 21 -1.12 3.13 9.65
N GLY A 22 -1.50 1.87 9.75
CA GLY A 22 -1.06 0.81 8.86
C GLY A 22 -2.21 -0.07 8.42
N CYS A 23 -1.92 -0.95 7.49
CA CYS A 23 -2.85 -1.95 6.96
C CYS A 23 -2.51 -3.30 7.57
N PHE A 24 -3.48 -3.93 8.22
CA PHE A 24 -3.28 -5.17 8.97
C PHE A 24 -4.17 -6.28 8.42
N ALA A 25 -3.65 -7.51 8.41
CA ALA A 25 -4.43 -8.68 8.07
C ALA A 25 -5.42 -8.99 9.20
N THR A 26 -6.67 -9.27 8.85
CA THR A 26 -7.69 -9.71 9.81
C THR A 26 -7.86 -11.22 9.81
N VAL A 27 -7.35 -11.87 8.77
CA VAL A 27 -7.34 -13.33 8.57
C VAL A 27 -5.97 -13.74 8.06
N THR A 28 -5.68 -15.03 8.10
CA THR A 28 -4.45 -15.55 7.49
C THR A 28 -4.50 -15.38 5.97
N LEU A 29 -3.49 -14.77 5.40
CA LEU A 29 -3.34 -14.55 3.97
C LEU A 29 -2.32 -15.53 3.42
N ARG A 30 -2.68 -16.19 2.33
CA ARG A 30 -1.87 -17.23 1.72
C ARG A 30 -0.66 -16.67 0.98
N ALA A 31 0.49 -17.35 1.09
CA ALA A 31 1.69 -17.00 0.33
C ALA A 31 1.37 -16.93 -1.18
N ARG A 32 1.86 -15.90 -1.85
CA ARG A 32 1.68 -15.61 -3.28
C ARG A 32 0.25 -15.27 -3.67
N GLY A 33 -0.70 -15.29 -2.74
CA GLY A 33 -2.09 -14.90 -3.00
C GLY A 33 -2.24 -13.38 -3.07
N LYS A 34 -3.25 -12.94 -3.83
CA LYS A 34 -3.62 -11.53 -3.90
C LYS A 34 -4.21 -11.11 -2.56
N VAL A 35 -3.69 -10.02 -2.00
CA VAL A 35 -4.16 -9.49 -0.72
C VAL A 35 -5.01 -8.24 -0.87
N GLY A 36 -4.91 -7.53 -1.99
CA GLY A 36 -5.72 -6.34 -2.21
C GLY A 36 -5.35 -5.61 -3.49
N GLU A 37 -6.07 -4.52 -3.73
CA GLU A 37 -5.83 -3.62 -4.84
C GLU A 37 -5.85 -2.18 -4.34
N PHE A 38 -4.91 -1.36 -4.83
CA PHE A 38 -4.86 0.07 -4.52
C PHE A 38 -5.96 0.77 -5.30
N THR A 39 -7.01 1.20 -4.62
CA THR A 39 -8.17 1.81 -5.25
C THR A 39 -8.22 3.31 -4.96
N GLY A 40 -8.90 4.05 -5.82
CA GLY A 40 -9.06 5.48 -5.67
C GLY A 40 -9.49 6.13 -6.98
N GLU A 41 -9.28 7.42 -7.05
CA GLU A 41 -9.58 8.21 -8.23
C GLU A 41 -8.49 8.02 -9.28
N LYS A 42 -8.87 7.65 -10.50
CA LYS A 42 -7.93 7.57 -11.61
C LYS A 42 -7.67 8.96 -12.16
N ILE A 43 -6.43 9.38 -12.15
CA ILE A 43 -6.02 10.71 -12.62
C ILE A 43 -4.83 10.58 -13.56
N SER A 44 -4.60 11.61 -14.39
CA SER A 44 -3.40 11.65 -15.22
C SER A 44 -2.17 11.85 -14.37
N ASN A 45 -1.00 11.40 -14.85
CA ASN A 45 0.26 11.64 -14.14
C ASN A 45 0.56 13.13 -14.01
N ARG A 46 0.08 13.95 -14.96
CA ARG A 46 0.19 15.41 -14.90
C ARG A 46 -0.60 15.97 -13.70
N GLU A 47 -1.84 15.51 -13.53
CA GLU A 47 -2.66 15.92 -12.39
C GLU A 47 -2.07 15.40 -11.06
N ALA A 48 -1.52 14.19 -11.06
CA ALA A 48 -0.83 13.63 -9.90
C ALA A 48 0.33 14.52 -9.46
N ALA A 49 1.18 14.93 -10.42
CA ALA A 49 2.30 15.83 -10.13
C ALA A 49 1.82 17.16 -9.56
N ARG A 50 0.72 17.70 -10.06
CA ARG A 50 0.11 18.95 -9.57
C ARG A 50 -0.36 18.79 -8.12
N ARG A 51 -1.02 17.68 -7.79
CA ARG A 51 -1.50 17.40 -6.42
C ARG A 51 -0.34 17.22 -5.44
N VAL A 52 0.72 16.54 -5.84
CA VAL A 52 1.93 16.38 -5.01
C VAL A 52 2.60 17.74 -4.78
N ALA A 53 2.74 18.56 -5.82
CA ALA A 53 3.37 19.88 -5.72
C ALA A 53 2.59 20.84 -4.81
N ARG A 54 1.28 20.67 -4.72
CA ARG A 54 0.41 21.48 -3.84
C ARG A 54 0.71 21.22 -2.36
N GLY A 55 1.34 20.10 -2.03
CA GLY A 55 1.69 19.71 -0.68
C GLY A 55 0.52 19.08 0.06
N GLY A 56 0.75 18.78 1.33
CA GLY A 56 -0.21 18.08 2.15
C GLY A 56 -0.04 16.56 2.04
N LYS A 57 -0.93 15.85 2.73
CA LYS A 57 -0.90 14.39 2.76
C LYS A 57 -1.61 13.84 1.52
N VAL A 58 -0.85 13.22 0.64
CA VAL A 58 -1.39 12.60 -0.56
C VAL A 58 -1.04 11.11 -0.57
N MET A 59 -1.95 10.29 -1.14
CA MET A 59 -1.79 8.85 -1.30
C MET A 59 -1.97 8.52 -2.76
N ILE A 60 -0.93 8.77 -3.57
CA ILE A 60 -0.97 8.64 -5.02
C ILE A 60 0.06 7.63 -5.46
N CYS A 61 -0.34 6.66 -6.30
CA CYS A 61 0.55 5.70 -6.93
C CYS A 61 0.39 5.73 -8.44
N GLU A 62 1.51 5.74 -9.15
CA GLU A 62 1.54 5.63 -10.60
C GLU A 62 1.19 4.19 -11.01
N VAL A 63 0.30 4.04 -11.99
CA VAL A 63 -0.19 2.73 -12.46
C VAL A 63 0.06 2.48 -13.94
N GLY A 64 0.87 3.31 -14.56
CA GLY A 64 1.24 3.19 -15.97
C GLY A 64 1.80 4.51 -16.50
N ASP A 65 2.13 4.52 -17.77
CA ASP A 65 2.85 5.63 -18.40
C ASP A 65 2.13 6.97 -18.29
N ASN A 66 0.80 6.97 -18.24
CA ASN A 66 0.01 8.18 -18.25
C ASN A 66 -0.94 8.33 -17.06
N TRP A 67 -1.06 7.31 -16.22
CA TRP A 67 -2.11 7.26 -15.21
C TRP A 67 -1.59 6.98 -13.81
N SER A 68 -2.26 7.61 -12.85
CA SER A 68 -2.05 7.38 -11.41
C SER A 68 -3.39 7.15 -10.74
N ILE A 69 -3.35 6.60 -9.53
CA ILE A 69 -4.52 6.46 -8.67
C ILE A 69 -4.28 7.27 -7.40
N ASP A 70 -5.23 8.13 -7.09
CA ASP A 70 -5.23 8.93 -5.87
C ASP A 70 -6.23 8.31 -4.88
N ALA A 71 -5.70 7.73 -3.82
CA ALA A 71 -6.48 7.06 -2.78
C ALA A 71 -6.83 7.97 -1.60
N SER A 72 -6.54 9.27 -1.69
CA SER A 72 -6.68 10.20 -0.58
C SER A 72 -8.13 10.33 -0.08
N ARG A 73 -9.12 10.16 -0.95
CA ARG A 73 -10.54 10.31 -0.62
C ARG A 73 -11.33 9.02 -0.71
N SER A 74 -11.08 8.24 -1.75
CA SER A 74 -11.90 7.05 -2.08
C SER A 74 -11.09 5.76 -2.04
N GLY A 75 -9.95 5.76 -1.35
CA GLY A 75 -9.11 4.57 -1.22
C GLY A 75 -9.66 3.57 -0.21
N ASN A 76 -9.04 2.41 -0.19
CA ASN A 76 -9.32 1.36 0.80
C ASN A 76 -8.12 1.21 1.75
N ALA A 77 -8.14 0.15 2.57
CA ALA A 77 -7.10 -0.09 3.57
C ALA A 77 -5.69 -0.20 2.97
N THR A 78 -5.55 -0.62 1.70
CA THR A 78 -4.23 -0.77 1.05
C THR A 78 -3.47 0.55 0.94
N ALA A 79 -4.16 1.69 0.98
CA ALA A 79 -3.51 3.00 0.96
C ALA A 79 -2.63 3.23 2.20
N PHE A 80 -2.85 2.46 3.26
CA PHE A 80 -2.10 2.56 4.51
C PHE A 80 -0.99 1.50 4.65
N ILE A 81 -0.69 0.75 3.59
CA ILE A 81 0.43 -0.20 3.61
C ILE A 81 1.73 0.60 3.75
N ASN A 82 2.42 0.40 4.86
CA ASN A 82 3.67 1.10 5.16
C ASN A 82 4.87 0.43 4.49
N HIS A 83 5.97 1.20 4.41
CA HIS A 83 7.23 0.69 3.91
C HIS A 83 7.93 -0.19 4.93
N SER A 84 8.58 -1.24 4.45
CA SER A 84 9.60 -1.99 5.19
C SER A 84 10.75 -2.38 4.26
N CYS A 85 11.97 -2.33 4.80
CA CYS A 85 13.13 -2.87 4.10
C CYS A 85 13.15 -4.40 4.09
N ALA A 86 12.27 -5.04 4.90
CA ALA A 86 12.01 -6.48 4.90
C ALA A 86 10.50 -6.71 4.73
N PRO A 87 9.95 -6.43 3.53
CA PRO A 87 8.50 -6.44 3.32
C PRO A 87 7.93 -7.86 3.32
N ASN A 88 6.62 -7.95 3.62
CA ASN A 88 5.89 -9.21 3.49
C ASN A 88 4.96 -9.23 2.27
N CYS A 89 4.90 -8.13 1.51
CA CYS A 89 4.11 -8.04 0.29
C CYS A 89 4.94 -7.50 -0.87
N PHE A 90 4.45 -7.74 -2.08
CA PHE A 90 4.97 -7.11 -3.29
C PHE A 90 3.80 -6.62 -4.13
N SER A 91 4.07 -5.72 -5.07
CA SER A 91 3.04 -5.14 -5.92
C SER A 91 3.28 -5.48 -7.38
N ARG A 92 2.20 -5.48 -8.17
CA ARG A 92 2.26 -5.58 -9.63
C ARG A 92 1.25 -4.61 -10.23
N ILE A 93 1.64 -4.00 -11.34
CA ILE A 93 0.74 -3.19 -12.15
C ILE A 93 0.29 -4.05 -13.34
N LEU A 94 -1.02 -4.17 -13.49
CA LEU A 94 -1.61 -4.99 -14.53
C LEU A 94 -2.82 -4.26 -15.11
N HIS A 95 -2.74 -3.86 -16.38
CA HIS A 95 -3.80 -3.15 -17.09
C HIS A 95 -4.32 -1.91 -16.33
N GLY A 96 -3.42 -1.12 -15.75
CA GLY A 96 -3.78 0.07 -14.99
C GLY A 96 -4.26 -0.21 -13.57
N HIS A 97 -4.18 -1.45 -13.10
CA HIS A 97 -4.51 -1.85 -11.75
C HIS A 97 -3.24 -2.10 -10.94
N LEU A 98 -3.17 -1.53 -9.75
CA LEU A 98 -2.07 -1.80 -8.82
C LEU A 98 -2.52 -2.84 -7.81
N LEU A 99 -1.95 -4.03 -7.93
CA LEU A 99 -2.34 -5.21 -7.15
C LEU A 99 -1.24 -5.56 -6.15
N PHE A 100 -1.64 -6.03 -4.98
CA PHE A 100 -0.73 -6.45 -3.92
C PHE A 100 -0.84 -7.95 -3.67
N PHE A 101 0.30 -8.59 -3.45
CA PHE A 101 0.41 -10.03 -3.23
C PHE A 101 1.28 -10.30 -2.01
N ALA A 102 0.99 -11.39 -1.28
CA ALA A 102 1.82 -11.80 -0.17
C ALA A 102 3.10 -12.48 -0.64
N LEU A 103 4.25 -12.10 -0.08
CA LEU A 103 5.53 -12.79 -0.32
C LEU A 103 5.60 -14.13 0.41
N ARG A 104 4.93 -14.22 1.55
CA ARG A 104 4.85 -15.38 2.41
C ARG A 104 3.47 -15.44 3.05
N GLU A 105 3.17 -16.48 3.79
CA GLU A 105 1.97 -16.51 4.60
C GLU A 105 2.01 -15.35 5.61
N ILE A 106 0.91 -14.61 5.70
CA ILE A 106 0.75 -13.49 6.62
C ILE A 106 -0.37 -13.87 7.59
N HIS A 107 -0.05 -13.87 8.88
CA HIS A 107 -1.02 -14.26 9.90
C HIS A 107 -1.94 -13.11 10.28
N ALA A 108 -3.16 -13.44 10.73
CA ALA A 108 -4.07 -12.44 11.27
C ALA A 108 -3.36 -11.60 12.35
N GLY A 109 -3.51 -10.29 12.27
CA GLY A 109 -2.86 -9.35 13.18
C GLY A 109 -1.52 -8.80 12.69
N GLU A 110 -0.91 -9.38 11.67
CA GLU A 110 0.34 -8.84 11.10
C GLU A 110 0.06 -7.61 10.24
N GLU A 111 0.97 -6.65 10.30
CA GLU A 111 0.93 -5.48 9.42
C GLU A 111 1.48 -5.84 8.05
N LEU A 112 0.77 -5.43 6.98
CA LEU A 112 1.24 -5.57 5.61
C LEU A 112 2.25 -4.47 5.30
N THR A 113 3.35 -4.84 4.63
CA THR A 113 4.42 -3.92 4.28
C THR A 113 4.89 -4.14 2.85
N LEU A 114 5.37 -3.07 2.24
CA LEU A 114 5.94 -3.05 0.89
C LEU A 114 7.31 -2.38 0.94
N ASP A 115 8.18 -2.72 0.01
CA ASP A 115 9.36 -1.93 -0.25
C ASP A 115 8.99 -0.79 -1.20
N TYR A 116 9.10 0.44 -0.73
CA TYR A 116 8.72 1.65 -1.48
C TYR A 116 9.78 2.10 -2.48
N THR A 117 10.86 1.35 -2.65
CA THR A 117 11.94 1.77 -3.56
C THR A 117 11.48 1.71 -5.03
N PRO A 118 11.62 2.78 -5.84
CA PRO A 118 12.09 4.10 -5.44
C PRO A 118 11.05 4.88 -4.65
N SER A 119 11.49 5.50 -3.56
CA SER A 119 10.61 6.29 -2.69
C SER A 119 10.28 7.64 -3.31
N GLN A 120 9.08 8.17 -3.01
CA GLN A 120 8.71 9.55 -3.34
C GLN A 120 9.46 10.57 -2.45
N HIS A 121 10.06 10.10 -1.37
CA HIS A 121 10.79 10.93 -0.41
C HIS A 121 12.18 10.32 -0.11
N PRO A 122 13.06 10.23 -1.12
CA PRO A 122 14.39 9.65 -0.91
C PRO A 122 15.20 10.51 0.09
N GLY A 123 15.97 9.84 0.92
CA GLY A 123 16.81 10.50 1.92
C GLY A 123 16.14 10.74 3.27
N LEU A 124 14.82 10.61 3.39
CA LEU A 124 14.17 10.68 4.70
C LEU A 124 14.53 9.47 5.55
N PRO A 125 14.60 9.64 6.89
CA PRO A 125 14.85 8.50 7.77
C PRO A 125 13.82 7.41 7.59
N CYS A 126 14.27 6.14 7.53
CA CYS A 126 13.39 4.99 7.48
C CYS A 126 13.05 4.56 8.91
N THR A 127 11.78 4.35 9.20
CA THR A 127 11.28 3.96 10.51
C THR A 127 10.74 2.53 10.54
N CYS A 128 11.09 1.70 9.55
CA CYS A 128 10.50 0.36 9.42
C CYS A 128 10.90 -0.63 10.51
N ARG A 129 12.02 -0.37 11.21
CA ARG A 129 12.56 -1.20 12.30
C ARG A 129 12.94 -2.62 11.89
N ALA A 130 13.09 -2.88 10.59
CA ALA A 130 13.55 -4.18 10.12
C ALA A 130 15.03 -4.39 10.52
N PRO A 131 15.46 -5.64 10.77
CA PRO A 131 16.87 -5.90 11.08
C PRO A 131 17.82 -5.45 9.98
N ASN A 132 17.38 -5.49 8.73
CA ASN A 132 18.17 -5.05 7.56
C ASN A 132 17.77 -3.66 7.09
N CYS A 133 17.20 -2.83 7.97
CA CYS A 133 16.77 -1.48 7.61
C CYS A 133 17.92 -0.68 7.00
N ARG A 134 17.66 -0.04 5.87
CA ARG A 134 18.67 0.76 5.15
C ARG A 134 18.93 2.10 5.82
N GLY A 135 18.18 2.47 6.84
CA GLY A 135 18.34 3.71 7.59
C GLY A 135 17.69 4.91 6.93
N VAL A 136 17.66 4.96 5.61
CA VAL A 136 17.03 6.05 4.84
C VAL A 136 16.19 5.46 3.72
N MET A 137 15.19 6.23 3.29
CA MET A 137 14.38 5.90 2.12
C MET A 137 15.23 6.08 0.86
N LYS A 138 15.14 5.13 -0.06
CA LYS A 138 15.89 5.13 -1.32
C LYS A 138 15.00 5.52 -2.49
#